data_1c23aa5577b0438fcd7f9115fba86798
#
_entry.id   1c23aa5577b0438fcd7f9115fba86798
#
_cell.length_a   1.000
_cell.length_b   1.000
_cell.length_c   1.000
_cell.angle_alpha   90.00
_cell.angle_beta   90.00
_cell.angle_gamma   90.00
#
_symmetry.space_group_name_H-M   'P 1'
#
loop_
_entity.id
_entity.type
_entity.pdbx_description
1 polymer ?
#
loop_
_entity_poly.entity_id
_entity_poly.type
_entity_poly.pdbx_seq_one_letter_code
_entity_poly.pdbx_strand_id
1 'polypeptide(L)' 'MTLQAHLGELISKHKALEKELADAVAHPATSDQEIAEIKRRKLKIKDEITRLESQPHAA' A
#
# COMPACT_ATOMS: atom_id res chain seq x y z
N MET A 1 -11.12 -4.42 16.83
CA MET A 1 -10.94 -3.63 15.61
C MET A 1 -11.88 -4.13 14.54
N THR A 2 -12.65 -3.24 13.94
CA THR A 2 -13.59 -3.66 12.90
C THR A 2 -12.86 -3.84 11.56
N LEU A 3 -13.48 -4.60 10.68
CA LEU A 3 -12.94 -4.80 9.33
C LEU A 3 -12.80 -3.47 8.59
N GLN A 4 -13.77 -2.57 8.77
CA GLN A 4 -13.73 -1.25 8.15
C GLN A 4 -12.58 -0.40 8.66
N ALA A 5 -12.31 -0.46 9.96
CA ALA A 5 -11.19 0.28 10.54
C ALA A 5 -9.85 -0.25 10.01
N HIS A 6 -9.72 -1.56 9.90
CA HIS A 6 -8.53 -2.20 9.36
C HIS A 6 -8.34 -1.83 7.89
N LEU A 7 -9.41 -1.89 7.11
CA LEU A 7 -9.38 -1.51 5.71
C LEU A 7 -8.99 -0.05 5.55
N GLY A 8 -9.53 0.84 6.38
CA GLY A 8 -9.17 2.26 6.38
C GLY A 8 -7.70 2.50 6.66
N GLU A 9 -7.13 1.74 7.59
CA GLU A 9 -5.69 1.82 7.87
C GLU A 9 -4.85 1.39 6.68
N LEU A 10 -5.23 0.30 6.02
CA LEU A 10 -4.53 -0.18 4.84
C LEU A 10 -4.59 0.84 3.70
N ILE A 11 -5.75 1.43 3.49
CA ILE A 11 -5.92 2.47 2.47
C ILE A 11 -5.03 3.68 2.76
N SER A 12 -4.97 4.11 4.03
CA SER A 12 -4.10 5.20 4.44
C SER A 12 -2.64 4.88 4.21
N LYS A 13 -2.22 3.67 4.54
CA LYS A 13 -0.84 3.23 4.31
C LYS A 13 -0.51 3.16 2.82
N HIS A 14 -1.47 2.72 2.02
CA HIS A 14 -1.30 2.67 0.57
C HIS A 14 -1.07 4.06 0.01
N LYS A 15 -1.87 5.03 0.43
CA LYS A 15 -1.72 6.42 0.00
C LYS A 15 -0.39 7.01 0.44
N ALA A 16 0.04 6.72 1.66
CA ALA A 16 1.33 7.18 2.16
C ALA A 16 2.47 6.61 1.32
N LEU A 17 2.39 5.34 0.95
CA LEU A 17 3.40 4.71 0.11
C LEU A 17 3.39 5.26 -1.31
N GLU A 18 2.23 5.61 -1.84
CA GLU A 18 2.14 6.25 -3.17
C GLU A 18 2.86 7.60 -3.16
N LYS A 19 2.68 8.37 -2.10
CA LYS A 19 3.36 9.65 -1.95
C LYS A 19 4.86 9.45 -1.81
N GLU A 20 5.25 8.48 -0.98
CA GLU A 20 6.65 8.13 -0.79
C GLU A 20 7.31 7.71 -2.10
N LEU A 21 6.60 6.93 -2.89
CA LEU A 21 7.08 6.49 -4.19
C LEU A 21 7.25 7.68 -5.15
N ALA A 22 6.27 8.56 -5.19
CA ALA A 22 6.35 9.75 -6.04
C ALA A 22 7.53 10.63 -5.65
N ASP A 23 7.75 10.83 -4.35
CA ASP A 23 8.88 11.60 -3.85
C ASP A 23 10.20 10.92 -4.18
N ALA A 24 10.26 9.61 -4.04
CA ALA A 24 11.47 8.84 -4.33
C ALA A 24 11.83 8.92 -5.82
N VAL A 25 10.84 8.80 -6.69
CA VAL A 25 11.04 8.88 -8.14
C VAL A 25 11.51 10.28 -8.54
N ALA A 26 11.01 11.31 -7.86
CA ALA A 26 11.39 12.69 -8.13
C ALA A 26 12.79 13.04 -7.59
N HIS A 27 13.35 12.21 -6.72
CA HIS A 27 14.66 12.45 -6.10
C HIS A 27 15.76 11.71 -6.87
N PRO A 28 16.69 12.42 -7.51
CA PRO A 28 17.74 11.76 -8.31
C PRO A 28 18.65 10.86 -7.46
N ALA A 29 18.75 11.14 -6.16
CA ALA A 29 19.63 10.38 -5.28
C ALA A 29 19.01 9.05 -4.83
N THR A 30 17.72 8.83 -5.08
CA THR A 30 17.06 7.59 -4.68
C THR A 30 17.51 6.44 -5.58
N SER A 31 17.94 5.35 -4.98
CA SER A 31 18.40 4.19 -5.75
C SER A 31 17.21 3.42 -6.31
N ASP A 32 17.46 2.68 -7.37
CA ASP A 32 16.44 1.80 -7.96
C ASP A 32 15.99 0.74 -6.97
N GLN A 33 16.88 0.33 -6.09
CA GLN A 33 16.60 -0.65 -5.06
C GLN A 33 15.58 -0.11 -4.05
N GLU A 34 15.73 1.14 -3.65
CA GLU A 34 14.78 1.80 -2.74
C GLU A 34 13.42 1.95 -3.38
N ILE A 35 13.39 2.34 -4.65
CA ILE A 35 12.15 2.47 -5.40
C ILE A 35 11.45 1.11 -5.51
N ALA A 36 12.20 0.06 -5.79
CA ALA A 36 11.66 -1.29 -5.88
C ALA A 36 11.06 -1.76 -4.55
N GLU A 37 11.69 -1.41 -3.43
CA GLU A 37 11.18 -1.73 -2.11
C GLU A 37 9.85 -1.06 -1.83
N ILE A 38 9.75 0.24 -2.16
CA ILE A 38 8.51 0.99 -1.97
C ILE A 38 7.39 0.39 -2.83
N LYS A 39 7.70 0.06 -4.07
CA LYS A 39 6.75 -0.57 -4.98
C LYS A 39 6.27 -1.92 -4.43
N ARG A 40 7.16 -2.69 -3.85
CA ARG A 40 6.86 -3.99 -3.27
C ARG A 40 5.91 -3.86 -2.08
N ARG A 41 6.17 -2.88 -1.21
CA ARG A 41 5.32 -2.60 -0.06
C ARG A 41 3.93 -2.15 -0.51
N LYS A 42 3.90 -1.30 -1.52
CA LYS A 42 2.65 -0.81 -2.09
C LYS A 42 1.81 -1.96 -2.65
N LEU A 43 2.43 -2.86 -3.39
CA LEU A 43 1.75 -4.02 -3.95
C LEU A 43 1.22 -4.94 -2.86
N LYS A 44 2.00 -5.13 -1.80
CA LYS A 44 1.59 -5.99 -0.69
C LYS A 44 0.36 -5.45 0.01
N ILE A 45 0.34 -4.16 0.27
CA ILE A 45 -0.80 -3.52 0.91
C ILE A 45 -2.02 -3.53 -0.01
N LYS A 46 -1.83 -3.26 -1.29
CA LYS A 46 -2.91 -3.32 -2.27
C LYS A 46 -3.51 -4.73 -2.34
N ASP A 47 -2.67 -5.74 -2.30
CA ASP A 47 -3.12 -7.12 -2.29
C ASP A 47 -3.98 -7.43 -1.07
N GLU A 48 -3.57 -6.95 0.10
CA GLU A 48 -4.35 -7.11 1.33
C GLU A 48 -5.70 -6.40 1.24
N ILE A 49 -5.72 -5.19 0.70
CA ILE A 49 -6.96 -4.44 0.49
C ILE A 49 -7.89 -5.22 -0.42
N THR A 50 -7.36 -5.72 -1.53
CA THR A 50 -8.13 -6.48 -2.51
C THR A 50 -8.71 -7.74 -1.88
N ARG A 51 -7.92 -8.44 -1.06
CA ARG A 51 -8.38 -9.63 -0.37
C ARG A 51 -9.52 -9.33 0.59
N LEU A 52 -9.39 -8.25 1.35
CA LEU A 52 -10.43 -7.86 2.29
C LEU A 52 -11.71 -7.46 1.60
N GLU A 53 -11.59 -6.73 0.49
CA GLU A 53 -12.74 -6.29 -0.28
C GLU A 53 -13.45 -7.42 -1.00
N SER A 54 -12.70 -8.42 -1.44
CA SER A 54 -13.27 -9.55 -2.18
C SER A 54 -13.58 -10.74 -1.30
N GLN A 55 -13.30 -10.65 0.00
CA GLN A 55 -13.66 -11.71 0.92
C GLN A 55 -15.19 -11.85 0.98
N PRO A 56 -15.71 -13.03 0.68
CA PRO A 56 -17.14 -13.21 0.83
C PRO A 56 -17.48 -13.02 2.29
N HIS A 57 -18.41 -12.15 2.55
CA HIS A 57 -18.93 -12.03 3.90
C HIS A 57 -19.47 -13.39 4.29
N ALA A 58 -18.86 -13.94 5.32
CA ALA A 58 -19.37 -15.19 5.85
C ALA A 58 -20.85 -15.01 6.13
N ALA A 59 -21.63 -15.65 5.34
CA ALA A 59 -23.07 -15.60 5.49
C ALA A 59 -23.44 -16.23 6.82
#